data_57f36fd05fc787c7ef0fc52b9b2a6eb1
#
_entry.id   57f36fd05fc787c7ef0fc52b9b2a6eb1
#
_cell.length_a   1.000
_cell.length_b   1.000
_cell.length_c   1.000
_cell.angle_alpha   90.00
_cell.angle_beta   90.00
_cell.angle_gamma   90.00
#
_symmetry.space_group_name_H-M   'P 1'
#
loop_
_entity.id
_entity.type
_entity.pdbx_description
1 polymer ?
#
loop_
_entity_poly.entity_id
_entity_poly.type
_entity_poly.pdbx_seq_one_letter_code
_entity_poly.pdbx_strand_id
1 'polypeptide(L)'
;MFALISRILNLSGRYKSRIQAAFLCAFVESILSKMPIFMAFIVLAGFADNTLTGKTCLFVGLGLLAVVVVQTVVHYLSDRLQSAAGFMIFADKRMELGNHLRKMPMGYFTSGNIGKISSVLSTDMVFIEEVSMSTIGNMMSYMLSTLVLAVFMFVLDWRLGLIAVIITLLASLVAKYMNKVSFKEAVGRQNQSENLTDAVLSFAEGIGVIKSYNLLGEKSDELTENFKKSRDVNTKFEQKMTPWTTGLNILYGVGIAAIFGLSVFLHQEGVLSLAYLLGVLLFVFDLFGPLKALYGEATRLTVMNAALDRIEAVLDEPELPDNGNQHILSQAQPDQPEVQFSDVGFAYQDKEVLHNISFSMQKNTMTALVGPSGGGKSTIANLMARLWDVKSGKVTIRGTDIRDVPLAELMEQISMVFQRVYLFQDTIYNNISMGKPDATEEEVYEAAKKARCYDFIMALPDGFQTVIGEGGATLSGGEKQRISIARCILKDAPIVILDEATASVDTDNESYIQEAINELVKGKTLLVIAHRLNTIRQADQILVISDGRISEQGTHDELMAKAGIYQDFVNIRKKASGWSLA
;
A
#
# COMPACT_ATOMS: atom_id res chain seq x y z
N MET A 1 -3.23 22.06 -11.00
CA MET A 1 -2.12 22.58 -10.22
C MET A 1 -2.56 23.15 -8.87
N PHE A 2 -3.30 24.27 -8.81
CA PHE A 2 -3.75 24.85 -7.52
C PHE A 2 -4.58 23.89 -6.66
N ALA A 3 -5.43 23.07 -7.29
CA ALA A 3 -6.18 22.03 -6.57
C ALA A 3 -5.27 21.01 -5.88
N LEU A 4 -4.19 20.56 -6.54
CA LEU A 4 -3.23 19.63 -5.95
C LEU A 4 -2.40 20.28 -4.83
N ILE A 5 -1.97 21.52 -5.02
CA ILE A 5 -1.30 22.28 -3.94
C ILE A 5 -2.22 22.41 -2.73
N SER A 6 -3.50 22.73 -2.95
CA SER A 6 -4.50 22.79 -1.89
C SER A 6 -4.69 21.43 -1.21
N ARG A 7 -4.73 20.32 -1.98
CA ARG A 7 -4.84 18.96 -1.45
C ARG A 7 -3.64 18.62 -0.54
N ILE A 8 -2.41 18.90 -0.99
CA ILE A 8 -1.20 18.66 -0.20
C ILE A 8 -1.15 19.57 1.04
N LEU A 9 -1.55 20.83 0.93
CA LEU A 9 -1.67 21.73 2.08
C LEU A 9 -2.73 21.26 3.09
N ASN A 10 -3.80 20.64 2.64
CA ASN A 10 -4.81 20.05 3.52
C ASN A 10 -4.28 18.79 4.21
N LEU A 11 -3.54 17.94 3.49
CA LEU A 11 -2.87 16.78 4.06
C LEU A 11 -1.76 17.15 5.07
N SER A 12 -1.18 18.35 4.94
CA SER A 12 -0.05 18.79 5.77
C SER A 12 -0.41 19.12 7.22
N GLY A 13 -1.69 19.30 7.55
CA GLY A 13 -2.17 19.54 8.92
C GLY A 13 -1.32 20.55 9.70
N ARG A 14 -0.68 20.10 10.77
CA ARG A 14 0.19 20.91 11.65
C ARG A 14 1.45 21.50 10.99
N TYR A 15 1.85 20.98 9.83
CA TYR A 15 3.06 21.44 9.11
C TYR A 15 2.77 22.54 8.07
N LYS A 16 1.53 22.98 7.93
CA LYS A 16 1.09 23.99 6.95
C LYS A 16 1.91 25.28 7.01
N SER A 17 2.22 25.77 8.21
CA SER A 17 3.01 26.98 8.40
C SER A 17 4.45 26.86 7.88
N ARG A 18 5.06 25.68 7.99
CA ARG A 18 6.40 25.40 7.44
C ARG A 18 6.41 25.43 5.91
N ILE A 19 5.39 24.86 5.28
CA ILE A 19 5.25 24.90 3.83
C ILE A 19 5.02 26.33 3.33
N GLN A 20 4.21 27.12 4.04
CA GLN A 20 4.00 28.52 3.71
C GLN A 20 5.31 29.34 3.82
N ALA A 21 6.11 29.09 4.87
CA ALA A 21 7.43 29.70 5.00
C ALA A 21 8.38 29.27 3.87
N ALA A 22 8.35 27.99 3.47
CA ALA A 22 9.12 27.51 2.33
C ALA A 22 8.72 28.19 1.00
N PHE A 23 7.42 28.45 0.78
CA PHE A 23 6.96 29.22 -0.38
C PHE A 23 7.47 30.66 -0.38
N LEU A 24 7.52 31.29 0.80
CA LEU A 24 8.13 32.62 0.93
C LEU A 24 9.63 32.59 0.59
N CYS A 25 10.35 31.57 1.08
CA CYS A 25 11.76 31.38 0.71
C CYS A 25 11.92 31.16 -0.80
N ALA A 26 11.08 30.34 -1.43
CA ALA A 26 11.09 30.11 -2.89
C ALA A 26 10.80 31.40 -3.68
N PHE A 27 9.94 32.28 -3.15
CA PHE A 27 9.71 33.61 -3.73
C PHE A 27 10.98 34.47 -3.71
N VAL A 28 11.61 34.58 -2.55
CA VAL A 28 12.87 35.34 -2.40
C VAL A 28 13.97 34.76 -3.28
N GLU A 29 14.10 33.43 -3.31
CA GLU A 29 15.06 32.71 -4.14
C GLU A 29 14.84 32.97 -5.62
N SER A 30 13.59 32.99 -6.09
CA SER A 30 13.22 33.32 -7.47
C SER A 30 13.71 34.71 -7.90
N ILE A 31 13.65 35.70 -7.02
CA ILE A 31 14.18 37.04 -7.27
C ILE A 31 15.71 37.00 -7.28
N LEU A 32 16.32 36.41 -6.25
CA LEU A 32 17.77 36.33 -6.11
C LEU A 32 18.44 35.60 -7.27
N SER A 33 17.82 34.55 -7.80
CA SER A 33 18.33 33.78 -8.94
C SER A 33 18.46 34.61 -10.23
N LYS A 34 17.72 35.71 -10.36
CA LYS A 34 17.78 36.63 -11.51
C LYS A 34 18.69 37.82 -11.29
N MET A 35 19.10 38.08 -10.04
CA MET A 35 19.99 39.21 -9.71
C MET A 35 21.33 39.21 -10.47
N PRO A 36 22.03 38.07 -10.73
CA PRO A 36 23.25 38.05 -11.51
C PRO A 36 23.05 38.65 -12.93
N ILE A 37 21.92 38.37 -13.57
CA ILE A 37 21.60 38.91 -14.91
C ILE A 37 21.31 40.42 -14.81
N PHE A 38 20.59 40.86 -13.75
CA PHE A 38 20.38 42.31 -13.52
C PHE A 38 21.68 43.05 -13.24
N MET A 39 22.60 42.44 -12.48
CA MET A 39 23.91 43.02 -12.22
C MET A 39 24.77 43.11 -13.49
N ALA A 40 24.73 42.07 -14.33
CA ALA A 40 25.38 42.10 -15.64
C ALA A 40 24.80 43.22 -16.55
N PHE A 41 23.47 43.43 -16.52
CA PHE A 41 22.81 44.50 -17.22
C PHE A 41 23.32 45.88 -16.77
N ILE A 42 23.49 46.14 -15.49
CA ILE A 42 24.01 47.40 -14.96
C ILE A 42 25.41 47.70 -15.50
N VAL A 43 26.29 46.68 -15.57
CA VAL A 43 27.65 46.83 -16.13
C VAL A 43 27.60 47.15 -17.62
N LEU A 44 26.78 46.39 -18.38
CA LEU A 44 26.65 46.59 -19.82
C LEU A 44 26.02 47.94 -20.16
N ALA A 45 25.02 48.37 -19.39
CA ALA A 45 24.41 49.69 -19.54
C ALA A 45 25.43 50.82 -19.26
N GLY A 46 26.17 50.71 -18.16
CA GLY A 46 27.23 51.69 -17.85
C GLY A 46 28.36 51.70 -18.88
N PHE A 47 28.67 50.57 -19.52
CA PHE A 47 29.63 50.52 -20.64
C PHE A 47 29.08 51.19 -21.90
N ALA A 48 27.83 50.92 -22.25
CA ALA A 48 27.18 51.52 -23.43
C ALA A 48 27.04 53.04 -23.30
N ASP A 49 26.75 53.53 -22.12
CA ASP A 49 26.58 54.97 -21.81
C ASP A 49 27.90 55.69 -21.45
N ASN A 50 29.05 55.00 -21.54
CA ASN A 50 30.38 55.49 -21.13
C ASN A 50 30.43 56.04 -19.69
N THR A 51 29.61 55.54 -18.79
CA THR A 51 29.53 55.91 -17.38
C THR A 51 30.19 54.90 -16.45
N LEU A 52 30.76 53.84 -17.00
CA LEU A 52 31.37 52.77 -16.23
C LEU A 52 32.62 53.24 -15.48
N THR A 53 32.63 53.07 -14.16
CA THR A 53 33.78 53.41 -13.30
C THR A 53 34.29 52.16 -12.58
N GLY A 54 35.59 52.18 -12.19
CA GLY A 54 36.13 51.08 -11.38
C GLY A 54 35.39 50.86 -10.06
N LYS A 55 34.81 51.91 -9.49
CA LYS A 55 33.94 51.81 -8.31
C LYS A 55 32.64 51.07 -8.60
N THR A 56 32.01 51.33 -9.72
CA THR A 56 30.79 50.63 -10.16
C THR A 56 31.06 49.11 -10.34
N CYS A 57 32.18 48.77 -11.00
CA CYS A 57 32.58 47.36 -11.16
C CYS A 57 32.82 46.66 -9.80
N LEU A 58 33.47 47.36 -8.84
CA LEU A 58 33.71 46.83 -7.52
C LEU A 58 32.38 46.62 -6.76
N PHE A 59 31.47 47.59 -6.79
CA PHE A 59 30.15 47.47 -6.17
C PHE A 59 29.33 46.32 -6.76
N VAL A 60 29.33 46.15 -8.11
CA VAL A 60 28.67 45.03 -8.77
C VAL A 60 29.31 43.70 -8.38
N GLY A 61 30.64 43.61 -8.35
CA GLY A 61 31.34 42.41 -7.90
C GLY A 61 31.02 42.01 -6.46
N LEU A 62 31.06 42.98 -5.53
CA LEU A 62 30.68 42.77 -4.12
C LEU A 62 29.19 42.41 -4.01
N GLY A 63 28.32 43.06 -4.79
CA GLY A 63 26.89 42.77 -4.84
C GLY A 63 26.61 41.35 -5.32
N LEU A 64 27.30 40.87 -6.36
CA LEU A 64 27.20 39.50 -6.82
C LEU A 64 27.59 38.48 -5.74
N LEU A 65 28.73 38.74 -5.04
CA LEU A 65 29.13 37.89 -3.93
C LEU A 65 28.08 37.84 -2.83
N ALA A 66 27.54 39.01 -2.46
CA ALA A 66 26.48 39.08 -1.45
C ALA A 66 25.21 38.34 -1.91
N VAL A 67 24.80 38.49 -3.16
CA VAL A 67 23.66 37.77 -3.73
C VAL A 67 23.87 36.27 -3.68
N VAL A 68 25.05 35.76 -4.07
CA VAL A 68 25.35 34.31 -4.01
C VAL A 68 25.27 33.78 -2.59
N VAL A 69 25.84 34.52 -1.61
CA VAL A 69 25.79 34.10 -0.19
C VAL A 69 24.35 34.07 0.31
N VAL A 70 23.58 35.14 0.07
CA VAL A 70 22.17 35.22 0.50
C VAL A 70 21.34 34.15 -0.19
N GLN A 71 21.52 33.96 -1.50
CA GLN A 71 20.82 32.91 -2.27
C GLN A 71 21.11 31.52 -1.69
N THR A 72 22.37 31.21 -1.38
CA THR A 72 22.75 29.92 -0.78
C THR A 72 22.07 29.70 0.58
N VAL A 73 22.00 30.72 1.43
CA VAL A 73 21.32 30.65 2.72
C VAL A 73 19.81 30.46 2.55
N VAL A 74 19.19 31.23 1.64
CA VAL A 74 17.75 31.12 1.39
C VAL A 74 17.40 29.75 0.77
N HIS A 75 18.22 29.26 -0.15
CA HIS A 75 18.07 27.92 -0.75
C HIS A 75 18.16 26.84 0.34
N TYR A 76 19.19 26.88 1.18
CA TYR A 76 19.34 25.95 2.31
C TYR A 76 18.13 25.97 3.26
N LEU A 77 17.62 27.17 3.59
CA LEU A 77 16.42 27.29 4.43
C LEU A 77 15.17 26.74 3.74
N SER A 78 15.01 27.01 2.44
CA SER A 78 13.90 26.51 1.63
C SER A 78 13.90 24.98 1.62
N ASP A 79 15.04 24.37 1.28
CA ASP A 79 15.19 22.90 1.23
C ASP A 79 14.93 22.26 2.61
N ARG A 80 15.49 22.84 3.66
CA ARG A 80 15.28 22.34 5.02
C ARG A 80 13.82 22.40 5.46
N LEU A 81 13.10 23.47 5.09
CA LEU A 81 11.68 23.62 5.43
C LEU A 81 10.81 22.67 4.62
N GLN A 82 11.11 22.50 3.34
CA GLN A 82 10.37 21.63 2.42
C GLN A 82 10.59 20.15 2.76
N SER A 83 11.85 19.70 2.80
CA SER A 83 12.20 18.31 3.07
C SER A 83 11.70 17.85 4.44
N ALA A 84 11.96 18.65 5.48
CA ALA A 84 11.49 18.31 6.83
C ALA A 84 9.95 18.22 6.90
N ALA A 85 9.23 19.11 6.21
CA ALA A 85 7.77 19.04 6.16
C ALA A 85 7.29 17.82 5.40
N GLY A 86 7.88 17.49 4.24
CA GLY A 86 7.56 16.31 3.44
C GLY A 86 7.74 15.03 4.25
N PHE A 87 8.92 14.79 4.78
CA PHE A 87 9.21 13.58 5.56
C PHE A 87 8.30 13.44 6.79
N MET A 88 8.02 14.52 7.51
CA MET A 88 7.15 14.48 8.69
C MET A 88 5.68 14.18 8.33
N ILE A 89 5.16 14.79 7.26
CA ILE A 89 3.78 14.55 6.80
C ILE A 89 3.61 13.09 6.42
N PHE A 90 4.54 12.52 5.65
CA PHE A 90 4.40 11.15 5.18
C PHE A 90 4.76 10.11 6.24
N ALA A 91 5.60 10.44 7.23
CA ALA A 91 5.76 9.62 8.43
C ALA A 91 4.44 9.52 9.21
N ASP A 92 3.76 10.66 9.46
CA ASP A 92 2.45 10.68 10.11
C ASP A 92 1.41 9.88 9.30
N LYS A 93 1.41 10.03 7.96
CA LYS A 93 0.50 9.27 7.08
C LYS A 93 0.80 7.77 7.03
N ARG A 94 2.05 7.34 7.10
CA ARG A 94 2.40 5.92 7.24
C ARG A 94 1.88 5.34 8.54
N MET A 95 2.00 6.10 9.64
CA MET A 95 1.44 5.68 10.93
C MET A 95 -0.08 5.59 10.90
N GLU A 96 -0.75 6.56 10.28
CA GLU A 96 -2.20 6.56 10.07
C GLU A 96 -2.64 5.33 9.26
N LEU A 97 -1.97 5.07 8.13
CA LEU A 97 -2.25 3.91 7.28
C LEU A 97 -1.99 2.58 8.01
N GLY A 98 -0.87 2.47 8.74
CA GLY A 98 -0.57 1.29 9.56
C GLY A 98 -1.62 1.05 10.66
N ASN A 99 -2.12 2.12 11.28
CA ASN A 99 -3.21 2.04 12.26
C ASN A 99 -4.53 1.62 11.61
N HIS A 100 -4.83 2.16 10.44
CA HIS A 100 -6.01 1.83 9.66
C HIS A 100 -6.00 0.35 9.23
N LEU A 101 -4.89 -0.12 8.64
CA LEU A 101 -4.72 -1.52 8.24
C LEU A 101 -4.95 -2.51 9.38
N ARG A 102 -4.52 -2.18 10.60
CA ARG A 102 -4.74 -3.06 11.76
C ARG A 102 -6.21 -3.22 12.16
N LYS A 103 -7.06 -2.28 11.75
CA LYS A 103 -8.49 -2.28 12.07
C LYS A 103 -9.36 -2.79 10.91
N MET A 104 -8.77 -3.08 9.76
CA MET A 104 -9.51 -3.57 8.62
C MET A 104 -9.94 -5.03 8.79
N PRO A 105 -11.09 -5.43 8.22
CA PRO A 105 -11.51 -6.81 8.25
C PRO A 105 -10.53 -7.69 7.46
N MET A 106 -10.35 -8.93 7.92
CA MET A 106 -9.43 -9.89 7.30
C MET A 106 -9.71 -10.11 5.81
N GLY A 107 -10.97 -9.91 5.37
CA GLY A 107 -11.38 -10.02 3.98
C GLY A 107 -10.75 -9.03 3.02
N TYR A 108 -10.21 -7.95 3.53
CA TYR A 108 -9.47 -7.00 2.72
C TYR A 108 -8.09 -7.55 2.28
N PHE A 109 -7.48 -8.42 3.08
CA PHE A 109 -6.12 -8.94 2.84
C PHE A 109 -6.12 -10.13 1.87
N THR A 110 -6.69 -9.93 0.69
CA THR A 110 -6.56 -10.88 -0.43
C THR A 110 -5.20 -10.69 -1.12
N SER A 111 -4.75 -11.69 -1.89
CA SER A 111 -3.48 -11.61 -2.61
C SER A 111 -3.36 -10.37 -3.50
N GLY A 112 -4.43 -9.97 -4.19
CA GLY A 112 -4.46 -8.76 -5.01
C GLY A 112 -4.36 -7.48 -4.18
N ASN A 113 -5.09 -7.40 -3.06
CA ASN A 113 -5.03 -6.22 -2.18
C ASN A 113 -3.72 -6.12 -1.41
N ILE A 114 -3.09 -7.22 -1.03
CA ILE A 114 -1.75 -7.22 -0.41
C ILE A 114 -0.73 -6.58 -1.35
N GLY A 115 -0.75 -6.94 -2.63
CA GLY A 115 0.10 -6.31 -3.64
C GLY A 115 -0.14 -4.80 -3.78
N LYS A 116 -1.42 -4.39 -3.78
CA LYS A 116 -1.82 -2.96 -3.80
C LYS A 116 -1.34 -2.21 -2.55
N ILE A 117 -1.54 -2.77 -1.35
CA ILE A 117 -1.08 -2.20 -0.09
C ILE A 117 0.45 -2.04 -0.09
N SER A 118 1.17 -3.08 -0.51
CA SER A 118 2.63 -3.07 -0.62
C SER A 118 3.10 -1.97 -1.57
N SER A 119 2.48 -1.82 -2.75
CA SER A 119 2.79 -0.76 -3.70
C SER A 119 2.54 0.63 -3.11
N VAL A 120 1.42 0.83 -2.40
CA VAL A 120 1.09 2.10 -1.74
C VAL A 120 2.14 2.44 -0.67
N LEU A 121 2.51 1.49 0.19
CA LEU A 121 3.45 1.74 1.29
C LEU A 121 4.90 1.94 0.82
N SER A 122 5.36 1.14 -0.16
CA SER A 122 6.76 1.12 -0.58
C SER A 122 7.06 2.03 -1.76
N THR A 123 6.12 2.22 -2.69
CA THR A 123 6.35 2.97 -3.92
C THR A 123 5.66 4.33 -3.91
N ASP A 124 4.34 4.36 -3.71
CA ASP A 124 3.57 5.60 -3.81
C ASP A 124 3.92 6.59 -2.71
N MET A 125 3.98 6.13 -1.46
CA MET A 125 4.35 6.99 -0.34
C MET A 125 5.78 7.51 -0.46
N VAL A 126 6.75 6.66 -0.83
CA VAL A 126 8.15 7.08 -1.03
C VAL A 126 8.25 8.10 -2.15
N PHE A 127 7.60 7.83 -3.30
CA PHE A 127 7.59 8.76 -4.42
C PHE A 127 7.05 10.13 -4.05
N ILE A 128 5.92 10.19 -3.33
CA ILE A 128 5.33 11.47 -2.92
C ILE A 128 6.21 12.16 -1.87
N GLU A 129 6.75 11.41 -0.90
CA GLU A 129 7.65 11.92 0.14
C GLU A 129 8.88 12.61 -0.45
N GLU A 130 9.54 11.98 -1.43
CA GLU A 130 10.76 12.50 -2.04
C GLU A 130 10.50 13.62 -3.05
N VAL A 131 9.42 13.50 -3.84
CA VAL A 131 9.22 14.34 -5.03
C VAL A 131 8.23 15.49 -4.78
N SER A 132 7.26 15.34 -3.85
CA SER A 132 6.17 16.31 -3.73
C SER A 132 6.63 17.72 -3.38
N MET A 133 7.45 17.84 -2.35
CA MET A 133 7.84 19.16 -1.84
C MET A 133 8.78 19.88 -2.79
N SER A 134 9.74 19.17 -3.39
CA SER A 134 10.64 19.74 -4.39
C SER A 134 9.89 20.16 -5.65
N THR A 135 8.96 19.33 -6.16
CA THR A 135 8.14 19.67 -7.34
C THR A 135 7.29 20.91 -7.08
N ILE A 136 6.63 21.01 -5.92
CA ILE A 136 5.81 22.18 -5.60
C ILE A 136 6.67 23.44 -5.46
N GLY A 137 7.81 23.33 -4.76
CA GLY A 137 8.76 24.44 -4.62
C GLY A 137 9.30 24.94 -5.96
N ASN A 138 9.73 24.02 -6.82
CA ASN A 138 10.20 24.32 -8.16
C ASN A 138 9.12 25.01 -9.00
N MET A 139 7.90 24.50 -8.97
CA MET A 139 6.78 25.10 -9.73
C MET A 139 6.48 26.52 -9.28
N MET A 140 6.46 26.77 -7.97
CA MET A 140 6.29 28.12 -7.42
C MET A 140 7.43 29.04 -7.87
N SER A 141 8.68 28.58 -7.80
CA SER A 141 9.84 29.32 -8.26
C SER A 141 9.77 29.65 -9.76
N TYR A 142 9.39 28.67 -10.60
CA TYR A 142 9.26 28.87 -12.05
C TYR A 142 8.14 29.85 -12.42
N MET A 143 6.98 29.78 -11.74
CA MET A 143 5.90 30.74 -11.93
C MET A 143 6.33 32.16 -11.60
N LEU A 144 6.99 32.33 -10.45
CA LEU A 144 7.47 33.62 -9.99
C LEU A 144 8.60 34.16 -10.87
N SER A 145 9.55 33.32 -11.28
CA SER A 145 10.60 33.69 -12.22
C SER A 145 10.04 34.16 -13.57
N THR A 146 9.02 33.45 -14.10
CA THR A 146 8.35 33.88 -15.34
C THR A 146 7.70 35.25 -15.17
N LEU A 147 7.03 35.48 -14.03
CA LEU A 147 6.41 36.77 -13.72
C LEU A 147 7.46 37.89 -13.63
N VAL A 148 8.56 37.67 -12.87
CA VAL A 148 9.65 38.64 -12.70
C VAL A 148 10.26 39.03 -14.06
N LEU A 149 10.55 38.05 -14.92
CA LEU A 149 11.12 38.30 -16.25
C LEU A 149 10.13 39.01 -17.17
N ALA A 150 8.85 38.66 -17.13
CA ALA A 150 7.81 39.36 -17.89
C ALA A 150 7.68 40.83 -17.45
N VAL A 151 7.66 41.11 -16.15
CA VAL A 151 7.62 42.46 -15.60
C VAL A 151 8.87 43.25 -16.04
N PHE A 152 10.04 42.62 -16.01
CA PHE A 152 11.26 43.27 -16.48
C PHE A 152 11.22 43.63 -17.94
N MET A 153 10.66 42.78 -18.82
CA MET A 153 10.43 43.11 -20.23
C MET A 153 9.52 44.34 -20.40
N PHE A 154 8.50 44.53 -19.56
CA PHE A 154 7.66 45.72 -19.54
C PHE A 154 8.43 46.97 -19.09
N VAL A 155 9.38 46.83 -18.15
CA VAL A 155 10.24 47.96 -17.72
C VAL A 155 11.19 48.40 -18.81
N LEU A 156 11.69 47.46 -19.63
CA LEU A 156 12.54 47.80 -20.78
C LEU A 156 11.75 48.50 -21.89
N ASP A 157 10.64 47.94 -22.32
CA ASP A 157 9.67 48.55 -23.23
C ASP A 157 8.34 47.80 -23.15
N TRP A 158 7.22 48.53 -23.08
CA TRP A 158 5.90 47.94 -22.94
C TRP A 158 5.51 47.03 -24.12
N ARG A 159 6.02 47.26 -25.33
CA ARG A 159 5.75 46.45 -26.54
C ARG A 159 6.42 45.09 -26.42
N LEU A 160 7.64 45.04 -25.90
CA LEU A 160 8.37 43.80 -25.66
C LEU A 160 7.70 42.97 -24.57
N GLY A 161 7.24 43.64 -23.49
CA GLY A 161 6.46 43.01 -22.45
C GLY A 161 5.14 42.41 -22.94
N LEU A 162 4.44 43.11 -23.85
CA LEU A 162 3.20 42.62 -24.45
C LEU A 162 3.42 41.33 -25.25
N ILE A 163 4.48 41.27 -26.08
CA ILE A 163 4.85 40.07 -26.84
C ILE A 163 5.15 38.91 -25.86
N ALA A 164 5.93 39.17 -24.81
CA ALA A 164 6.25 38.17 -23.80
C ALA A 164 4.99 37.57 -23.17
N VAL A 165 4.01 38.42 -22.81
CA VAL A 165 2.73 37.97 -22.23
C VAL A 165 1.89 37.18 -23.24
N ILE A 166 1.80 37.65 -24.49
CA ILE A 166 1.05 36.95 -25.55
C ILE A 166 1.63 35.53 -25.75
N ILE A 167 2.96 35.41 -25.89
CA ILE A 167 3.62 34.12 -26.07
C ILE A 167 3.40 33.23 -24.84
N THR A 168 3.48 33.78 -23.62
CA THR A 168 3.21 33.04 -22.37
C THR A 168 1.78 32.51 -22.33
N LEU A 169 0.78 33.30 -22.72
CA LEU A 169 -0.61 32.89 -22.79
C LEU A 169 -0.84 31.81 -23.85
N LEU A 170 -0.27 31.97 -25.04
CA LEU A 170 -0.35 30.95 -26.09
C LEU A 170 0.32 29.66 -25.67
N ALA A 171 1.51 29.72 -25.05
CA ALA A 171 2.21 28.56 -24.54
C ALA A 171 1.38 27.86 -23.44
N SER A 172 0.75 28.62 -22.56
CA SER A 172 -0.15 28.08 -21.51
C SER A 172 -1.35 27.35 -22.10
N LEU A 173 -1.91 27.88 -23.21
CA LEU A 173 -3.01 27.24 -23.92
C LEU A 173 -2.56 25.90 -24.54
N VAL A 174 -1.43 25.91 -25.28
CA VAL A 174 -0.85 24.70 -25.89
C VAL A 174 -0.54 23.65 -24.79
N ALA A 175 0.06 24.07 -23.69
CA ALA A 175 0.39 23.18 -22.56
C ALA A 175 -0.86 22.58 -21.91
N LYS A 176 -1.96 23.32 -21.83
CA LYS A 176 -3.25 22.78 -21.33
C LYS A 176 -3.74 21.61 -22.19
N TYR A 177 -3.67 21.74 -23.52
CA TYR A 177 -4.03 20.65 -24.44
C TYR A 177 -3.04 19.48 -24.37
N MET A 178 -1.75 19.79 -24.34
CA MET A 178 -0.69 18.80 -24.17
C MET A 178 -0.92 17.95 -22.89
N ASN A 179 -1.22 18.59 -21.76
CA ASN A 179 -1.48 17.91 -20.50
C ASN A 179 -2.73 17.00 -20.57
N LYS A 180 -3.77 17.43 -21.30
CA LYS A 180 -4.96 16.58 -21.52
C LYS A 180 -4.64 15.30 -22.30
N VAL A 181 -3.78 15.42 -23.33
CA VAL A 181 -3.30 14.26 -24.11
C VAL A 181 -2.40 13.39 -23.26
N SER A 182 -1.45 13.99 -22.55
CA SER A 182 -0.52 13.29 -21.63
C SER A 182 -1.28 12.47 -20.60
N PHE A 183 -2.28 13.04 -19.93
CA PHE A 183 -3.08 12.36 -18.93
C PHE A 183 -3.81 11.13 -19.49
N LYS A 184 -4.42 11.27 -20.68
CA LYS A 184 -5.13 10.16 -21.33
C LYS A 184 -4.21 8.99 -21.67
N GLU A 185 -3.01 9.29 -22.17
CA GLU A 185 -2.04 8.26 -22.55
C GLU A 185 -1.29 7.67 -21.34
N ALA A 186 -1.11 8.46 -20.27
CA ALA A 186 -0.44 8.02 -19.06
C ALA A 186 -1.16 6.83 -18.37
N VAL A 187 -2.49 6.81 -18.39
CA VAL A 187 -3.29 5.69 -17.83
C VAL A 187 -2.99 4.39 -18.59
N GLY A 188 -2.99 4.43 -19.92
CA GLY A 188 -2.67 3.25 -20.73
C GLY A 188 -1.22 2.76 -20.53
N ARG A 189 -0.29 3.69 -20.32
CA ARG A 189 1.11 3.38 -20.00
C ARG A 189 1.26 2.74 -18.63
N GLN A 190 0.53 3.24 -17.63
CA GLN A 190 0.51 2.68 -16.27
C GLN A 190 -0.03 1.25 -16.27
N ASN A 191 -1.20 1.03 -16.90
CA ASN A 191 -1.80 -0.31 -16.99
C ASN A 191 -0.86 -1.32 -17.68
N GLN A 192 -0.15 -0.88 -18.73
CA GLN A 192 0.82 -1.76 -19.40
C GLN A 192 2.07 -2.03 -18.53
N SER A 193 2.48 -1.09 -17.69
CA SER A 193 3.56 -1.30 -16.72
C SER A 193 3.16 -2.34 -15.65
N GLU A 194 1.92 -2.29 -15.18
CA GLU A 194 1.36 -3.28 -14.25
C GLU A 194 1.30 -4.67 -14.91
N ASN A 195 0.73 -4.78 -16.11
CA ASN A 195 0.68 -6.03 -16.86
C ASN A 195 2.07 -6.64 -17.11
N LEU A 196 3.07 -5.80 -17.38
CA LEU A 196 4.45 -6.25 -17.55
C LEU A 196 5.02 -6.79 -16.23
N THR A 197 4.77 -6.10 -15.12
CA THR A 197 5.22 -6.53 -13.79
C THR A 197 4.60 -7.88 -13.44
N ASP A 198 3.29 -8.06 -13.66
CA ASP A 198 2.58 -9.31 -13.40
C ASP A 198 3.12 -10.45 -14.27
N ALA A 199 3.42 -10.19 -15.55
CA ALA A 199 4.00 -11.20 -16.44
C ALA A 199 5.41 -11.62 -15.99
N VAL A 200 6.25 -10.68 -15.53
CA VAL A 200 7.59 -10.96 -15.00
C VAL A 200 7.50 -11.77 -13.72
N LEU A 201 6.63 -11.39 -12.79
CA LEU A 201 6.43 -12.13 -11.53
C LEU A 201 5.92 -13.54 -11.78
N SER A 202 4.89 -13.70 -12.62
CA SER A 202 4.35 -15.02 -12.98
C SER A 202 5.40 -15.92 -13.65
N PHE A 203 6.25 -15.34 -14.50
CA PHE A 203 7.36 -16.09 -15.11
C PHE A 203 8.40 -16.52 -14.07
N ALA A 204 8.77 -15.60 -13.15
CA ALA A 204 9.76 -15.88 -12.11
C ALA A 204 9.25 -16.92 -11.09
N GLU A 205 8.01 -16.80 -10.62
CA GLU A 205 7.39 -17.76 -9.70
C GLU A 205 7.18 -19.13 -10.36
N GLY A 206 6.79 -19.13 -11.64
CA GLY A 206 6.55 -20.33 -12.41
C GLY A 206 7.81 -20.98 -13.03
N ILE A 207 9.02 -20.44 -12.83
CA ILE A 207 10.23 -20.87 -13.55
C ILE A 207 10.56 -22.36 -13.36
N GLY A 208 10.27 -22.89 -12.16
CA GLY A 208 10.45 -24.31 -11.87
C GLY A 208 9.57 -25.20 -12.77
N VAL A 209 8.29 -24.83 -12.91
CA VAL A 209 7.33 -25.54 -13.79
C VAL A 209 7.73 -25.37 -15.25
N ILE A 210 8.04 -24.14 -15.67
CA ILE A 210 8.47 -23.82 -17.04
C ILE A 210 9.67 -24.70 -17.46
N LYS A 211 10.67 -24.84 -16.57
CA LYS A 211 11.85 -25.67 -16.82
C LYS A 211 11.51 -27.17 -16.82
N SER A 212 10.71 -27.64 -15.85
CA SER A 212 10.39 -29.06 -15.73
C SER A 212 9.57 -29.61 -16.91
N TYR A 213 8.74 -28.79 -17.52
CA TYR A 213 7.93 -29.12 -18.68
C TYR A 213 8.53 -28.66 -20.03
N ASN A 214 9.76 -28.10 -20.01
CA ASN A 214 10.46 -27.58 -21.19
C ASN A 214 9.66 -26.51 -21.98
N LEU A 215 8.94 -25.65 -21.25
CA LEU A 215 8.10 -24.58 -21.82
C LEU A 215 8.85 -23.25 -21.98
N LEU A 216 10.19 -23.26 -21.95
CA LEU A 216 11.01 -22.04 -22.03
C LEU A 216 10.73 -21.23 -23.29
N GLY A 217 10.52 -21.86 -24.46
CA GLY A 217 10.17 -21.17 -25.70
C GLY A 217 8.83 -20.43 -25.56
N GLU A 218 7.76 -21.14 -25.30
CA GLU A 218 6.38 -20.64 -25.28
C GLU A 218 6.16 -19.56 -24.22
N LYS A 219 6.63 -19.79 -22.98
CA LYS A 219 6.49 -18.82 -21.89
C LYS A 219 7.46 -17.64 -22.00
N SER A 220 8.62 -17.82 -22.62
CA SER A 220 9.50 -16.71 -22.98
C SER A 220 8.91 -15.84 -24.09
N ASP A 221 8.15 -16.43 -25.01
CA ASP A 221 7.46 -15.67 -26.07
C ASP A 221 6.35 -14.79 -25.49
N GLU A 222 5.58 -15.29 -24.53
CA GLU A 222 4.57 -14.51 -23.78
C GLU A 222 5.20 -13.32 -23.05
N LEU A 223 6.31 -13.54 -22.33
CA LEU A 223 7.06 -12.48 -21.67
C LEU A 223 7.64 -11.47 -22.66
N THR A 224 8.22 -11.97 -23.77
CA THR A 224 8.77 -11.15 -24.85
C THR A 224 7.69 -10.31 -25.53
N GLU A 225 6.48 -10.85 -25.69
CA GLU A 225 5.33 -10.10 -26.21
C GLU A 225 4.94 -8.94 -25.27
N ASN A 226 4.92 -9.18 -23.95
CA ASN A 226 4.66 -8.12 -22.97
C ASN A 226 5.74 -7.03 -22.99
N PHE A 227 7.02 -7.38 -23.17
CA PHE A 227 8.08 -6.40 -23.39
C PHE A 227 7.87 -5.58 -24.67
N LYS A 228 7.48 -6.24 -25.78
CA LYS A 228 7.16 -5.54 -27.04
C LYS A 228 5.96 -4.61 -26.87
N LYS A 229 4.88 -5.08 -26.23
CA LYS A 229 3.70 -4.23 -25.93
C LYS A 229 4.08 -3.01 -25.09
N SER A 230 4.90 -3.19 -24.05
CA SER A 230 5.38 -2.09 -23.22
C SER A 230 6.21 -1.09 -24.03
N ARG A 231 7.14 -1.57 -24.87
CA ARG A 231 7.89 -0.73 -25.79
C ARG A 231 6.95 0.07 -26.71
N ASP A 232 5.98 -0.61 -27.32
CA ASP A 232 5.09 0.01 -28.31
C ASP A 232 4.17 1.05 -27.68
N VAL A 233 3.67 0.83 -26.47
CA VAL A 233 2.89 1.81 -25.70
C VAL A 233 3.75 3.02 -25.34
N ASN A 234 4.99 2.81 -24.85
CA ASN A 234 5.90 3.91 -24.55
C ASN A 234 6.29 4.71 -25.80
N THR A 235 6.57 4.02 -26.91
CA THR A 235 6.89 4.67 -28.20
C THR A 235 5.70 5.49 -28.71
N LYS A 236 4.48 4.97 -28.65
CA LYS A 236 3.25 5.70 -29.02
C LYS A 236 3.02 6.93 -28.15
N PHE A 237 3.30 6.82 -26.84
CA PHE A 237 3.24 7.96 -25.93
C PHE A 237 4.19 9.07 -26.39
N GLU A 238 5.46 8.75 -26.63
CA GLU A 238 6.46 9.72 -27.09
C GLU A 238 6.08 10.32 -28.46
N GLN A 239 5.63 9.51 -29.41
CA GLN A 239 5.17 9.99 -30.72
C GLN A 239 4.00 10.97 -30.61
N LYS A 240 3.09 10.78 -29.65
CA LYS A 240 1.97 11.70 -29.41
C LYS A 240 2.40 12.96 -28.67
N MET A 241 3.41 12.88 -27.81
CA MET A 241 3.88 14.01 -27.00
C MET A 241 4.88 14.89 -27.73
N THR A 242 5.75 14.32 -28.55
CA THR A 242 6.80 15.04 -29.30
C THR A 242 6.27 16.22 -30.14
N PRO A 243 5.16 16.11 -30.88
CA PRO A 243 4.64 17.27 -31.65
C PRO A 243 4.28 18.46 -30.75
N TRP A 244 3.73 18.22 -29.56
CA TRP A 244 3.36 19.28 -28.63
C TRP A 244 4.58 19.97 -28.02
N THR A 245 5.58 19.18 -27.59
CA THR A 245 6.82 19.72 -27.03
C THR A 245 7.62 20.48 -28.11
N THR A 246 7.64 19.96 -29.33
CA THR A 246 8.25 20.64 -30.47
C THR A 246 7.51 21.94 -30.81
N GLY A 247 6.17 21.90 -30.82
CA GLY A 247 5.35 23.11 -31.06
C GLY A 247 5.59 24.19 -30.00
N LEU A 248 5.72 23.82 -28.74
CA LEU A 248 6.08 24.74 -27.66
C LEU A 248 7.47 25.34 -27.86
N ASN A 249 8.47 24.54 -28.23
CA ASN A 249 9.83 25.01 -28.47
C ASN A 249 9.86 25.97 -29.69
N ILE A 250 9.10 25.69 -30.75
CA ILE A 250 8.96 26.59 -31.89
C ILE A 250 8.30 27.91 -31.47
N LEU A 251 7.22 27.84 -30.66
CA LEU A 251 6.52 29.03 -30.16
C LEU A 251 7.46 29.92 -29.33
N TYR A 252 8.27 29.32 -28.45
CA TYR A 252 9.28 30.07 -27.70
C TYR A 252 10.36 30.66 -28.60
N GLY A 253 10.84 29.89 -29.58
CA GLY A 253 11.80 30.39 -30.57
C GLY A 253 11.27 31.60 -31.38
N VAL A 254 10.02 31.51 -31.81
CA VAL A 254 9.33 32.63 -32.49
C VAL A 254 9.19 33.84 -31.57
N GLY A 255 8.84 33.61 -30.29
CA GLY A 255 8.76 34.65 -29.27
C GLY A 255 10.10 35.38 -29.06
N ILE A 256 11.18 34.60 -28.91
CA ILE A 256 12.54 35.13 -28.77
C ILE A 256 12.91 35.96 -30.03
N ALA A 257 12.69 35.41 -31.23
CA ALA A 257 12.99 36.09 -32.50
C ALA A 257 12.18 37.38 -32.69
N ALA A 258 10.90 37.38 -32.32
CA ALA A 258 10.02 38.54 -32.38
C ALA A 258 10.47 39.65 -31.39
N ILE A 259 10.78 39.31 -30.16
CA ILE A 259 11.27 40.27 -29.16
C ILE A 259 12.61 40.84 -29.60
N PHE A 260 13.53 39.98 -30.07
CA PHE A 260 14.83 40.40 -30.54
C PHE A 260 14.71 41.32 -31.78
N GLY A 261 13.97 40.90 -32.80
CA GLY A 261 13.77 41.69 -34.04
C GLY A 261 13.13 43.05 -33.76
N LEU A 262 12.06 43.06 -32.89
CA LEU A 262 11.43 44.31 -32.50
C LEU A 262 12.38 45.21 -31.70
N SER A 263 13.20 44.66 -30.83
CA SER A 263 14.15 45.45 -30.01
C SER A 263 15.23 46.12 -30.90
N VAL A 264 15.72 45.41 -31.93
CA VAL A 264 16.67 45.97 -32.91
C VAL A 264 16.00 47.08 -33.74
N PHE A 265 14.78 46.86 -34.21
CA PHE A 265 14.00 47.87 -34.94
C PHE A 265 13.76 49.12 -34.08
N LEU A 266 13.33 48.98 -32.85
CA LEU A 266 13.11 50.10 -31.92
C LEU A 266 14.41 50.88 -31.61
N HIS A 267 15.54 50.20 -31.59
CA HIS A 267 16.84 50.82 -31.44
C HIS A 267 17.21 51.65 -32.67
N GLN A 268 16.98 51.14 -33.90
CA GLN A 268 17.23 51.88 -35.15
C GLN A 268 16.36 53.11 -35.27
N GLU A 269 15.11 53.05 -34.79
CA GLU A 269 14.21 54.21 -34.74
C GLU A 269 14.55 55.21 -33.62
N GLY A 270 15.59 54.93 -32.83
CA GLY A 270 16.02 55.81 -31.73
C GLY A 270 15.11 55.78 -30.48
N VAL A 271 14.13 54.86 -30.43
CA VAL A 271 13.21 54.71 -29.31
C VAL A 271 13.87 53.96 -28.14
N LEU A 272 14.69 52.95 -28.45
CA LEU A 272 15.38 52.13 -27.47
C LEU A 272 16.87 52.47 -27.43
N SER A 273 17.43 52.79 -26.25
CA SER A 273 18.88 53.06 -26.13
C SER A 273 19.69 51.77 -26.34
N LEU A 274 20.98 51.90 -26.63
CA LEU A 274 21.90 50.77 -26.78
C LEU A 274 21.95 49.95 -25.48
N ALA A 275 21.94 50.60 -24.33
CA ALA A 275 21.91 49.96 -23.01
C ALA A 275 20.71 49.06 -22.86
N TYR A 276 19.52 49.51 -23.23
CA TYR A 276 18.29 48.72 -23.16
C TYR A 276 18.28 47.58 -24.18
N LEU A 277 18.80 47.78 -25.40
CA LEU A 277 18.97 46.70 -26.38
C LEU A 277 19.85 45.57 -25.83
N LEU A 278 21.00 45.92 -25.22
CA LEU A 278 21.86 44.95 -24.57
C LEU A 278 21.15 44.22 -23.41
N GLY A 279 20.30 44.94 -22.68
CA GLY A 279 19.42 44.35 -21.66
C GLY A 279 18.49 43.29 -22.26
N VAL A 280 17.78 43.61 -23.34
CA VAL A 280 16.91 42.63 -24.01
C VAL A 280 17.69 41.38 -24.42
N LEU A 281 18.89 41.54 -25.00
CA LEU A 281 19.75 40.43 -25.40
C LEU A 281 20.12 39.49 -24.23
N LEU A 282 20.35 40.05 -23.04
CA LEU A 282 20.63 39.23 -21.86
C LEU A 282 19.44 38.43 -21.37
N PHE A 283 18.25 39.03 -21.38
CA PHE A 283 17.07 38.45 -20.76
C PHE A 283 16.23 37.60 -21.70
N VAL A 284 16.25 37.84 -23.01
CA VAL A 284 15.36 37.18 -23.98
C VAL A 284 15.56 35.66 -24.03
N PHE A 285 16.79 35.18 -23.88
CA PHE A 285 17.11 33.76 -23.96
C PHE A 285 16.71 33.02 -22.68
N ASP A 286 16.66 33.70 -21.50
CA ASP A 286 16.20 33.11 -20.25
C ASP A 286 14.70 33.32 -20.02
N LEU A 287 14.03 34.15 -20.81
CA LEU A 287 12.64 34.57 -20.60
C LEU A 287 11.65 33.40 -20.50
N PHE A 288 11.78 32.43 -21.39
CA PHE A 288 10.88 31.27 -21.44
C PHE A 288 11.43 30.00 -20.76
N GLY A 289 12.66 30.05 -20.21
CA GLY A 289 13.30 28.94 -19.51
C GLY A 289 12.46 28.43 -18.34
N PRO A 290 12.07 29.28 -17.38
CA PRO A 290 11.22 28.88 -16.25
C PRO A 290 9.86 28.34 -16.69
N LEU A 291 9.25 28.92 -17.72
CA LEU A 291 7.97 28.45 -18.26
C LEU A 291 8.09 27.05 -18.86
N LYS A 292 9.16 26.76 -19.58
CA LYS A 292 9.47 25.43 -20.11
C LYS A 292 9.66 24.41 -18.99
N ALA A 293 10.40 24.77 -17.94
CA ALA A 293 10.62 23.93 -16.77
C ALA A 293 9.30 23.65 -16.03
N LEU A 294 8.43 24.65 -15.88
CA LEU A 294 7.11 24.51 -15.26
C LEU A 294 6.27 23.43 -15.93
N TYR A 295 6.28 23.37 -17.27
CA TYR A 295 5.55 22.32 -17.99
C TYR A 295 6.19 20.95 -17.88
N GLY A 296 7.51 20.86 -17.70
CA GLY A 296 8.19 19.60 -17.39
C GLY A 296 7.72 19.00 -16.06
N GLU A 297 7.50 19.84 -15.05
CA GLU A 297 6.97 19.39 -13.76
C GLU A 297 5.50 18.96 -13.81
N ALA A 298 4.72 19.40 -14.77
CA ALA A 298 3.29 19.07 -14.87
C ALA A 298 3.04 17.54 -14.99
N THR A 299 3.94 16.80 -15.62
CA THR A 299 3.86 15.34 -15.71
C THR A 299 4.03 14.69 -14.33
N ARG A 300 4.96 15.18 -13.51
CA ARG A 300 5.17 14.72 -12.14
C ARG A 300 3.93 14.93 -11.27
N LEU A 301 3.24 16.06 -11.43
CA LEU A 301 1.99 16.33 -10.73
C LEU A 301 0.91 15.29 -11.04
N THR A 302 0.84 14.81 -12.27
CA THR A 302 -0.13 13.79 -12.67
C THR A 302 0.12 12.47 -11.94
N VAL A 303 1.39 12.04 -11.89
CA VAL A 303 1.79 10.82 -11.17
C VAL A 303 1.54 10.97 -9.67
N MET A 304 1.88 12.13 -9.10
CA MET A 304 1.61 12.43 -7.68
C MET A 304 0.12 12.36 -7.35
N ASN A 305 -0.74 12.92 -8.20
CA ASN A 305 -2.18 12.88 -7.95
C ASN A 305 -2.70 11.44 -7.98
N ALA A 306 -2.26 10.63 -8.95
CA ALA A 306 -2.63 9.22 -9.02
C ALA A 306 -2.13 8.41 -7.80
N ALA A 307 -0.93 8.70 -7.30
CA ALA A 307 -0.41 8.06 -6.10
C ALA A 307 -1.21 8.47 -4.83
N LEU A 308 -1.58 9.76 -4.71
CA LEU A 308 -2.47 10.22 -3.63
C LEU A 308 -3.84 9.56 -3.70
N ASP A 309 -4.42 9.41 -4.90
CA ASP A 309 -5.71 8.73 -5.08
C ASP A 309 -5.66 7.27 -4.61
N ARG A 310 -4.53 6.56 -4.85
CA ARG A 310 -4.35 5.18 -4.36
C ARG A 310 -4.18 5.11 -2.85
N ILE A 311 -3.45 6.06 -2.25
CA ILE A 311 -3.29 6.14 -0.79
C ILE A 311 -4.66 6.40 -0.13
N GLU A 312 -5.41 7.37 -0.63
CA GLU A 312 -6.75 7.70 -0.13
C GLU A 312 -7.71 6.53 -0.31
N ALA A 313 -7.68 5.84 -1.46
CA ALA A 313 -8.51 4.66 -1.69
C ALA A 313 -8.28 3.52 -0.69
N VAL A 314 -7.07 3.40 -0.10
CA VAL A 314 -6.83 2.43 0.98
C VAL A 314 -7.32 2.97 2.32
N LEU A 315 -7.18 4.27 2.58
CA LEU A 315 -7.65 4.91 3.82
C LEU A 315 -9.18 5.04 3.88
N ASP A 316 -9.86 5.09 2.74
CA ASP A 316 -11.33 5.19 2.65
C ASP A 316 -12.04 3.84 2.81
N GLU A 317 -11.30 2.73 2.79
CA GLU A 317 -11.88 1.41 3.02
C GLU A 317 -12.42 1.31 4.47
N PRO A 318 -13.60 0.71 4.67
CA PRO A 318 -14.20 0.68 6.00
C PRO A 318 -13.43 -0.18 6.99
N GLU A 319 -13.16 0.37 8.17
CA GLU A 319 -12.63 -0.37 9.30
C GLU A 319 -13.69 -1.35 9.85
N LEU A 320 -13.24 -2.45 10.46
CA LEU A 320 -14.13 -3.31 11.25
C LEU A 320 -14.59 -2.51 12.48
N PRO A 321 -15.91 -2.30 12.68
CA PRO A 321 -16.38 -1.53 13.82
C PRO A 321 -15.93 -2.15 15.15
N ASP A 322 -15.26 -1.38 16.00
CA ASP A 322 -14.81 -1.80 17.34
C ASP A 322 -15.35 -0.82 18.40
N ASN A 323 -16.67 -0.60 18.37
CA ASN A 323 -17.39 0.31 19.26
C ASN A 323 -18.12 -0.44 20.37
N GLY A 324 -17.84 -1.74 20.54
CA GLY A 324 -18.46 -2.58 21.57
C GLY A 324 -18.11 -2.07 22.97
N ASN A 325 -19.09 -2.12 23.87
CA ASN A 325 -18.97 -1.74 25.29
C ASN A 325 -19.54 -2.79 26.23
N GLN A 326 -19.98 -3.92 25.71
CA GLN A 326 -20.43 -5.06 26.50
C GLN A 326 -19.24 -5.98 26.82
N HIS A 327 -19.34 -6.67 27.94
CA HIS A 327 -18.35 -7.65 28.37
C HIS A 327 -18.91 -9.06 28.21
N ILE A 328 -18.05 -10.00 27.84
CA ILE A 328 -18.39 -11.42 27.81
C ILE A 328 -18.44 -11.92 29.25
N LEU A 329 -19.55 -12.56 29.63
CA LEU A 329 -19.68 -13.16 30.95
C LEU A 329 -18.57 -14.18 31.17
N SER A 330 -17.99 -14.19 32.38
CA SER A 330 -16.92 -15.14 32.76
C SER A 330 -17.39 -16.59 32.72
N GLN A 331 -18.71 -16.81 32.90
CA GLN A 331 -19.36 -18.11 32.78
C GLN A 331 -20.72 -17.96 32.10
N ALA A 332 -21.08 -18.93 31.26
CA ALA A 332 -22.43 -19.01 30.71
C ALA A 332 -23.45 -19.20 31.84
N GLN A 333 -24.64 -18.62 31.69
CA GLN A 333 -25.76 -18.89 32.60
C GLN A 333 -26.21 -20.36 32.44
N PRO A 334 -26.90 -20.95 33.43
CA PRO A 334 -27.49 -22.28 33.29
C PRO A 334 -28.34 -22.35 32.01
N ASP A 335 -28.18 -23.40 31.24
CA ASP A 335 -28.82 -23.66 29.93
C ASP A 335 -28.43 -22.72 28.76
N GLN A 336 -27.47 -21.84 28.96
CA GLN A 336 -26.98 -20.95 27.90
C GLN A 336 -25.80 -21.61 27.17
N PRO A 337 -25.82 -21.67 25.81
CA PRO A 337 -24.71 -22.19 25.04
C PRO A 337 -23.47 -21.28 25.16
N GLU A 338 -22.30 -21.90 25.06
CA GLU A 338 -21.01 -21.16 25.00
C GLU A 338 -20.92 -20.30 23.76
N VAL A 339 -21.32 -20.84 22.59
CA VAL A 339 -21.39 -20.12 21.31
C VAL A 339 -22.74 -20.41 20.65
N GLN A 340 -23.37 -19.38 20.06
CA GLN A 340 -24.59 -19.54 19.31
C GLN A 340 -24.58 -18.72 18.03
N PHE A 341 -24.91 -19.37 16.94
CA PHE A 341 -25.25 -18.76 15.65
C PHE A 341 -26.77 -18.70 15.51
N SER A 342 -27.32 -17.55 15.16
CA SER A 342 -28.78 -17.34 15.01
C SER A 342 -29.04 -16.68 13.66
N ASP A 343 -29.59 -17.43 12.71
CA ASP A 343 -30.00 -17.01 11.36
C ASP A 343 -28.91 -16.25 10.60
N VAL A 344 -27.67 -16.71 10.74
CA VAL A 344 -26.50 -16.04 10.17
C VAL A 344 -26.47 -16.19 8.65
N GLY A 345 -26.46 -15.04 7.98
CA GLY A 345 -26.18 -14.91 6.55
C GLY A 345 -24.90 -14.13 6.31
N PHE A 346 -24.13 -14.55 5.31
CA PHE A 346 -22.87 -13.90 4.97
C PHE A 346 -22.55 -13.97 3.46
N ALA A 347 -21.91 -12.92 2.95
CA ALA A 347 -21.37 -12.85 1.60
C ALA A 347 -19.99 -12.19 1.59
N TYR A 348 -19.08 -12.71 0.79
CA TYR A 348 -17.86 -12.01 0.40
C TYR A 348 -18.18 -11.06 -0.76
N GLN A 349 -18.09 -9.77 -0.53
CA GLN A 349 -18.56 -8.75 -1.47
C GLN A 349 -20.04 -9.01 -1.88
N ASP A 350 -20.27 -9.36 -3.15
CA ASP A 350 -21.62 -9.65 -3.69
C ASP A 350 -21.95 -11.14 -3.76
N LYS A 351 -20.96 -12.02 -3.46
CA LYS A 351 -21.17 -13.47 -3.52
C LYS A 351 -21.64 -14.01 -2.17
N GLU A 352 -22.91 -14.36 -2.07
CA GLU A 352 -23.45 -15.04 -0.88
C GLU A 352 -22.79 -16.42 -0.70
N VAL A 353 -22.45 -16.73 0.56
CA VAL A 353 -21.73 -17.94 0.95
C VAL A 353 -22.45 -18.70 2.05
N LEU A 354 -23.11 -18.00 2.98
CA LEU A 354 -23.87 -18.62 4.06
C LEU A 354 -25.31 -18.11 4.08
N HIS A 355 -26.26 -19.04 4.28
CA HIS A 355 -27.69 -18.77 4.27
C HIS A 355 -28.37 -19.35 5.50
N ASN A 356 -28.80 -18.49 6.44
CA ASN A 356 -29.58 -18.84 7.63
C ASN A 356 -28.92 -19.95 8.48
N ILE A 357 -27.63 -19.80 8.78
CA ILE A 357 -26.89 -20.72 9.64
C ILE A 357 -27.31 -20.53 11.09
N SER A 358 -27.89 -21.57 11.70
CA SER A 358 -28.31 -21.58 13.11
C SER A 358 -27.86 -22.86 13.79
N PHE A 359 -27.02 -22.74 14.82
CA PHE A 359 -26.57 -23.85 15.68
C PHE A 359 -26.05 -23.31 17.02
N SER A 360 -25.87 -24.20 17.99
CA SER A 360 -25.30 -23.87 19.29
C SER A 360 -24.19 -24.85 19.65
N MET A 361 -23.20 -24.39 20.42
CA MET A 361 -22.12 -25.17 20.98
C MET A 361 -22.21 -25.08 22.51
N GLN A 362 -22.22 -26.22 23.18
CA GLN A 362 -22.19 -26.25 24.62
C GLN A 362 -20.76 -26.13 25.16
N LYS A 363 -20.61 -25.69 26.40
CA LYS A 363 -19.30 -25.59 27.04
C LYS A 363 -18.60 -26.96 27.11
N ASN A 364 -17.32 -26.99 26.80
CA ASN A 364 -16.48 -28.20 26.81
C ASN A 364 -16.95 -29.30 25.83
N THR A 365 -17.64 -28.96 24.79
CA THR A 365 -18.03 -29.90 23.73
C THR A 365 -17.29 -29.62 22.41
N MET A 366 -17.21 -30.66 21.59
CA MET A 366 -16.61 -30.58 20.26
C MET A 366 -17.68 -30.58 19.17
N THR A 367 -17.71 -29.52 18.37
CA THR A 367 -18.55 -29.42 17.18
C THR A 367 -17.68 -29.57 15.91
N ALA A 368 -17.98 -30.55 15.09
CA ALA A 368 -17.28 -30.80 13.82
C ALA A 368 -18.06 -30.25 12.61
N LEU A 369 -17.39 -29.44 11.78
CA LEU A 369 -17.90 -28.99 10.50
C LEU A 369 -17.39 -29.94 9.40
N VAL A 370 -18.30 -30.57 8.68
CA VAL A 370 -17.99 -31.48 7.57
C VAL A 370 -18.75 -31.06 6.31
N GLY A 371 -18.32 -31.55 5.13
CA GLY A 371 -18.99 -31.26 3.86
C GLY A 371 -18.00 -30.97 2.73
N PRO A 372 -18.49 -30.71 1.52
CA PRO A 372 -17.66 -30.46 0.33
C PRO A 372 -16.80 -29.20 0.47
N SER A 373 -15.71 -29.13 -0.30
CA SER A 373 -14.88 -27.92 -0.40
C SER A 373 -15.73 -26.77 -0.95
N GLY A 374 -15.55 -25.57 -0.41
CA GLY A 374 -16.33 -24.40 -0.79
C GLY A 374 -17.72 -24.30 -0.15
N GLY A 375 -18.16 -25.27 0.68
CA GLY A 375 -19.47 -25.28 1.33
C GLY A 375 -19.70 -24.20 2.40
N GLY A 376 -18.66 -23.43 2.81
CA GLY A 376 -18.78 -22.37 3.81
C GLY A 376 -18.22 -22.69 5.21
N LYS A 377 -17.55 -23.83 5.40
CA LYS A 377 -16.99 -24.28 6.69
C LYS A 377 -16.00 -23.28 7.31
N SER A 378 -14.96 -22.91 6.56
CA SER A 378 -13.96 -21.92 7.03
C SER A 378 -14.57 -20.52 7.22
N THR A 379 -15.64 -20.20 6.47
CA THR A 379 -16.39 -18.95 6.67
C THR A 379 -17.07 -18.92 8.03
N ILE A 380 -17.68 -20.03 8.47
CA ILE A 380 -18.29 -20.15 9.81
C ILE A 380 -17.21 -19.94 10.90
N ALA A 381 -16.06 -20.60 10.76
CA ALA A 381 -14.94 -20.46 11.68
C ALA A 381 -14.42 -19.00 11.75
N ASN A 382 -14.28 -18.35 10.60
CA ASN A 382 -13.86 -16.96 10.51
C ASN A 382 -14.87 -15.97 11.11
N LEU A 383 -16.18 -16.21 10.93
CA LEU A 383 -17.23 -15.38 11.53
C LEU A 383 -17.29 -15.57 13.05
N MET A 384 -17.03 -16.77 13.56
CA MET A 384 -16.94 -17.00 15.00
C MET A 384 -15.78 -16.23 15.63
N ALA A 385 -14.65 -16.12 14.93
CA ALA A 385 -13.50 -15.31 15.32
C ALA A 385 -13.66 -13.80 14.97
N ARG A 386 -14.80 -13.39 14.45
CA ARG A 386 -15.08 -12.01 14.00
C ARG A 386 -13.97 -11.44 13.12
N LEU A 387 -13.41 -12.27 12.21
CA LEU A 387 -12.53 -11.77 11.14
C LEU A 387 -13.31 -11.02 10.06
N TRP A 388 -14.64 -11.19 10.06
CA TRP A 388 -15.67 -10.42 9.33
C TRP A 388 -16.91 -10.31 10.21
N ASP A 389 -17.70 -9.26 10.01
CA ASP A 389 -19.03 -9.17 10.58
C ASP A 389 -20.06 -9.87 9.71
N VAL A 390 -21.10 -10.45 10.33
CA VAL A 390 -22.21 -11.10 9.62
C VAL A 390 -23.06 -10.06 8.89
N LYS A 391 -23.62 -10.42 7.72
CA LYS A 391 -24.56 -9.56 6.99
C LYS A 391 -25.98 -9.58 7.57
N SER A 392 -26.40 -10.73 8.09
CA SER A 392 -27.69 -10.90 8.79
C SER A 392 -27.54 -11.88 9.94
N GLY A 393 -28.44 -11.84 10.88
CA GLY A 393 -28.39 -12.66 12.08
C GLY A 393 -27.35 -12.17 13.08
N LYS A 394 -26.95 -13.05 13.99
CA LYS A 394 -25.96 -12.75 15.03
C LYS A 394 -25.18 -13.99 15.46
N VAL A 395 -23.96 -13.75 15.94
CA VAL A 395 -23.11 -14.73 16.64
C VAL A 395 -22.96 -14.24 18.08
N THR A 396 -23.25 -15.10 19.05
CA THR A 396 -23.11 -14.75 20.46
C THR A 396 -22.16 -15.71 21.18
N ILE A 397 -21.39 -15.18 22.14
CA ILE A 397 -20.60 -15.96 23.12
C ILE A 397 -21.20 -15.71 24.49
N ARG A 398 -21.62 -16.77 25.16
CA ARG A 398 -22.31 -16.70 26.49
C ARG A 398 -23.42 -15.64 26.47
N GLY A 399 -24.20 -15.60 25.36
CA GLY A 399 -25.35 -14.71 25.15
C GLY A 399 -25.04 -13.30 24.72
N THR A 400 -23.80 -12.84 24.74
CA THR A 400 -23.38 -11.52 24.29
C THR A 400 -23.06 -11.57 22.79
N ASP A 401 -23.62 -10.65 21.99
CA ASP A 401 -23.28 -10.53 20.57
C ASP A 401 -21.82 -10.09 20.43
N ILE A 402 -21.05 -10.83 19.62
CA ILE A 402 -19.62 -10.56 19.43
C ILE A 402 -19.34 -9.17 18.85
N ARG A 403 -20.33 -8.53 18.21
CA ARG A 403 -20.21 -7.17 17.66
C ARG A 403 -20.25 -6.10 18.73
N ASP A 404 -20.90 -6.39 19.86
CA ASP A 404 -21.05 -5.47 20.99
C ASP A 404 -19.89 -5.55 21.98
N VAL A 405 -18.94 -6.47 21.76
CA VAL A 405 -17.75 -6.70 22.60
C VAL A 405 -16.53 -6.04 21.97
N PRO A 406 -15.63 -5.39 22.77
CA PRO A 406 -14.34 -4.94 22.27
C PRO A 406 -13.55 -6.09 21.64
N LEU A 407 -12.96 -5.86 20.47
CA LEU A 407 -12.28 -6.92 19.71
C LEU A 407 -11.14 -7.57 20.48
N ALA A 408 -10.42 -6.79 21.29
CA ALA A 408 -9.34 -7.31 22.15
C ALA A 408 -9.87 -8.34 23.16
N GLU A 409 -10.98 -8.04 23.84
CA GLU A 409 -11.62 -8.95 24.80
C GLU A 409 -12.17 -10.21 24.10
N LEU A 410 -12.78 -10.06 22.93
CA LEU A 410 -13.23 -11.19 22.13
C LEU A 410 -12.06 -12.11 21.75
N MET A 411 -10.95 -11.51 21.31
CA MET A 411 -9.76 -12.29 20.93
C MET A 411 -9.14 -13.04 22.11
N GLU A 412 -9.26 -12.58 23.35
CA GLU A 412 -8.84 -13.34 24.54
C GLU A 412 -9.64 -14.63 24.72
N GLN A 413 -10.90 -14.67 24.26
CA GLN A 413 -11.76 -15.85 24.41
C GLN A 413 -11.51 -16.93 23.35
N ILE A 414 -10.81 -16.63 22.26
CA ILE A 414 -10.69 -17.52 21.11
C ILE A 414 -9.22 -17.78 20.77
N SER A 415 -8.84 -19.05 20.63
CA SER A 415 -7.60 -19.48 19.98
C SER A 415 -7.92 -20.12 18.63
N MET A 416 -7.12 -19.82 17.60
CA MET A 416 -7.34 -20.36 16.26
C MET A 416 -6.05 -20.96 15.70
N VAL A 417 -6.12 -22.21 15.26
CA VAL A 417 -5.09 -22.89 14.48
C VAL A 417 -5.54 -22.87 13.02
N PHE A 418 -4.85 -22.08 12.21
CA PHE A 418 -5.15 -21.91 10.79
C PHE A 418 -4.67 -23.11 9.96
N GLN A 419 -5.36 -23.38 8.87
CA GLN A 419 -4.95 -24.38 7.88
C GLN A 419 -3.54 -24.10 7.32
N ARG A 420 -3.27 -22.81 7.02
CA ARG A 420 -1.95 -22.37 6.56
C ARG A 420 -1.24 -21.65 7.69
N VAL A 421 -0.30 -22.34 8.32
CA VAL A 421 0.49 -21.77 9.42
C VAL A 421 1.46 -20.73 8.88
N TYR A 422 1.43 -19.54 9.48
CA TYR A 422 2.42 -18.50 9.24
C TYR A 422 3.28 -18.29 10.49
N LEU A 423 4.60 -18.32 10.31
CA LEU A 423 5.58 -17.97 11.31
C LEU A 423 6.33 -16.72 10.87
N PHE A 424 6.51 -15.79 11.80
CA PHE A 424 7.24 -14.56 11.52
C PHE A 424 8.75 -14.82 11.47
N GLN A 425 9.46 -14.01 10.69
CA GLN A 425 10.92 -13.99 10.67
C GLN A 425 11.44 -13.45 12.00
N ASP A 426 11.55 -14.33 12.98
CA ASP A 426 11.96 -14.05 14.35
C ASP A 426 12.42 -15.35 15.01
N THR A 427 12.83 -15.31 16.29
CA THR A 427 13.18 -16.51 17.03
C THR A 427 11.96 -17.42 17.21
N ILE A 428 12.20 -18.71 17.42
CA ILE A 428 11.13 -19.66 17.75
C ILE A 428 10.48 -19.27 19.08
N TYR A 429 11.28 -18.79 20.05
CA TYR A 429 10.78 -18.26 21.31
C TYR A 429 9.73 -17.16 21.08
N ASN A 430 10.07 -16.12 20.35
CA ASN A 430 9.19 -15.01 20.06
C ASN A 430 7.94 -15.46 19.30
N ASN A 431 8.09 -16.40 18.36
CA ASN A 431 6.95 -16.97 17.65
C ASN A 431 5.98 -17.70 18.56
N ILE A 432 6.41 -18.37 19.62
CA ILE A 432 5.53 -19.02 20.60
C ILE A 432 4.95 -17.99 21.58
N SER A 433 5.76 -17.08 22.11
CA SER A 433 5.36 -16.08 23.11
C SER A 433 4.30 -15.08 22.59
N MET A 434 4.09 -14.98 21.26
CA MET A 434 2.95 -14.26 20.69
C MET A 434 1.59 -14.69 21.24
N GLY A 435 1.46 -15.93 21.72
CA GLY A 435 0.24 -16.41 22.39
C GLY A 435 -0.07 -15.68 23.69
N LYS A 436 0.98 -15.29 24.43
CA LYS A 436 0.92 -14.53 25.69
C LYS A 436 2.23 -13.74 25.83
N PRO A 437 2.24 -12.44 25.45
CA PRO A 437 3.47 -11.64 25.41
C PRO A 437 4.21 -11.53 26.74
N ASP A 438 3.49 -11.58 27.87
CA ASP A 438 4.05 -11.49 29.22
C ASP A 438 4.35 -12.86 29.85
N ALA A 439 4.39 -13.93 29.02
CA ALA A 439 4.70 -15.28 29.51
C ALA A 439 6.14 -15.39 30.00
N THR A 440 6.34 -16.12 31.08
CA THR A 440 7.68 -16.48 31.54
C THR A 440 8.32 -17.50 30.59
N GLU A 441 9.65 -17.62 30.68
CA GLU A 441 10.38 -18.60 29.88
C GLU A 441 9.93 -20.04 30.16
N GLU A 442 9.61 -20.35 31.44
CA GLU A 442 9.08 -21.64 31.86
C GLU A 442 7.71 -21.93 31.25
N GLU A 443 6.81 -20.91 31.17
CA GLU A 443 5.50 -21.07 30.53
C GLU A 443 5.63 -21.39 29.05
N VAL A 444 6.56 -20.72 28.35
CA VAL A 444 6.85 -20.96 26.91
C VAL A 444 7.38 -22.39 26.72
N TYR A 445 8.32 -22.83 27.54
CA TYR A 445 8.86 -24.20 27.47
C TYR A 445 7.84 -25.27 27.78
N GLU A 446 6.99 -25.06 28.74
CA GLU A 446 5.90 -25.98 29.06
C GLU A 446 4.85 -26.06 27.93
N ALA A 447 4.52 -24.92 27.30
CA ALA A 447 3.65 -24.93 26.15
C ALA A 447 4.29 -25.69 24.97
N ALA A 448 5.59 -25.53 24.75
CA ALA A 448 6.33 -26.26 23.73
C ALA A 448 6.39 -27.78 23.99
N LYS A 449 6.55 -28.21 25.25
CA LYS A 449 6.50 -29.62 25.63
C LYS A 449 5.12 -30.23 25.37
N LYS A 450 4.04 -29.55 25.80
CA LYS A 450 2.66 -29.95 25.52
C LYS A 450 2.35 -30.03 24.01
N ALA A 451 2.90 -29.12 23.24
CA ALA A 451 2.77 -29.12 21.79
C ALA A 451 3.72 -30.07 21.05
N ARG A 452 4.49 -30.90 21.78
CA ARG A 452 5.47 -31.84 21.21
C ARG A 452 6.49 -31.16 20.27
N CYS A 453 6.85 -29.90 20.54
CA CYS A 453 7.85 -29.17 19.74
C CYS A 453 9.15 -28.90 20.52
N TYR A 454 9.21 -29.10 21.83
CA TYR A 454 10.37 -28.82 22.67
C TYR A 454 11.63 -29.56 22.20
N ASP A 455 11.52 -30.90 21.98
CA ASP A 455 12.67 -31.74 21.69
C ASP A 455 13.33 -31.37 20.33
N PHE A 456 12.54 -31.16 19.29
CA PHE A 456 13.11 -30.75 18.00
C PHE A 456 13.70 -29.33 18.06
N ILE A 457 13.10 -28.42 18.83
CA ILE A 457 13.63 -27.06 19.02
C ILE A 457 14.99 -27.13 19.71
N MET A 458 15.12 -27.92 20.78
CA MET A 458 16.38 -28.08 21.50
C MET A 458 17.47 -28.81 20.70
N ALA A 459 17.10 -29.55 19.66
CA ALA A 459 18.05 -30.17 18.72
C ALA A 459 18.63 -29.18 17.71
N LEU A 460 18.06 -27.96 17.58
CA LEU A 460 18.58 -26.90 16.73
C LEU A 460 19.81 -26.26 17.39
N PRO A 461 20.78 -25.73 16.60
CA PRO A 461 22.02 -25.15 17.14
C PRO A 461 21.81 -24.09 18.22
N ASP A 462 20.82 -23.20 18.04
CA ASP A 462 20.51 -22.10 18.95
C ASP A 462 19.21 -22.34 19.76
N GLY A 463 18.66 -23.57 19.74
CA GLY A 463 17.45 -23.92 20.47
C GLY A 463 16.29 -22.96 20.18
N PHE A 464 15.64 -22.45 21.23
CA PHE A 464 14.55 -21.47 21.13
C PHE A 464 14.96 -20.12 20.54
N GLN A 465 16.25 -19.78 20.56
CA GLN A 465 16.78 -18.54 19.95
C GLN A 465 17.06 -18.68 18.46
N THR A 466 16.82 -19.86 17.90
CA THR A 466 16.95 -20.06 16.44
C THR A 466 16.02 -19.12 15.70
N VAL A 467 16.59 -18.27 14.84
CA VAL A 467 15.83 -17.37 13.97
C VAL A 467 15.34 -18.16 12.75
N ILE A 468 14.05 -18.18 12.54
CA ILE A 468 13.44 -18.84 11.40
C ILE A 468 13.21 -17.85 10.27
N GLY A 469 13.38 -18.31 9.01
CA GLY A 469 13.11 -17.49 7.84
C GLY A 469 11.63 -17.13 7.67
N GLU A 470 11.35 -16.21 6.76
CA GLU A 470 9.99 -15.76 6.45
C GLU A 470 9.04 -16.94 6.17
N GLY A 471 7.87 -16.92 6.79
CA GLY A 471 6.90 -18.01 6.70
C GLY A 471 7.40 -19.35 7.28
N GLY A 472 8.51 -19.35 8.05
CA GLY A 472 9.11 -20.56 8.61
C GLY A 472 9.84 -21.42 7.55
N ALA A 473 10.43 -20.82 6.52
CA ALA A 473 11.01 -21.49 5.35
C ALA A 473 11.97 -22.66 5.68
N THR A 474 12.62 -22.63 6.86
CA THR A 474 13.57 -23.66 7.31
C THR A 474 12.94 -24.84 8.05
N LEU A 475 11.65 -24.79 8.38
CA LEU A 475 10.94 -25.79 9.14
C LEU A 475 10.00 -26.63 8.25
N SER A 476 9.82 -27.92 8.60
CA SER A 476 8.84 -28.79 7.97
C SER A 476 7.41 -28.33 8.28
N GLY A 477 6.44 -28.77 7.50
CA GLY A 477 5.02 -28.45 7.73
C GLY A 477 4.53 -28.85 9.11
N GLY A 478 4.96 -30.03 9.60
CA GLY A 478 4.60 -30.54 10.93
C GLY A 478 5.23 -29.76 12.08
N GLU A 479 6.46 -29.29 11.92
CA GLU A 479 7.13 -28.42 12.92
C GLU A 479 6.45 -27.08 13.05
N LYS A 480 6.13 -26.42 11.91
CA LYS A 480 5.34 -25.18 11.89
C LYS A 480 4.01 -25.34 12.61
N GLN A 481 3.31 -26.43 12.33
CA GLN A 481 2.02 -26.74 12.93
C GLN A 481 2.12 -26.86 14.45
N ARG A 482 3.13 -27.59 14.97
CA ARG A 482 3.34 -27.76 16.41
C ARG A 482 3.68 -26.43 17.09
N ILE A 483 4.46 -25.56 16.45
CA ILE A 483 4.73 -24.20 16.97
C ILE A 483 3.43 -23.38 17.02
N SER A 484 2.56 -23.47 16.02
CA SER A 484 1.26 -22.81 16.03
C SER A 484 0.34 -23.34 17.16
N ILE A 485 0.36 -24.66 17.40
CA ILE A 485 -0.36 -25.26 18.51
C ILE A 485 0.21 -24.78 19.86
N ALA A 486 1.54 -24.68 20.00
CA ALA A 486 2.19 -24.12 21.19
C ALA A 486 1.70 -22.69 21.50
N ARG A 487 1.56 -21.82 20.48
CA ARG A 487 0.95 -20.49 20.62
C ARG A 487 -0.44 -20.57 21.24
N CYS A 488 -1.29 -21.49 20.75
CA CYS A 488 -2.66 -21.65 21.24
C CYS A 488 -2.71 -22.23 22.66
N ILE A 489 -1.81 -23.17 22.99
CA ILE A 489 -1.69 -23.72 24.36
C ILE A 489 -1.24 -22.63 25.33
N LEU A 490 -0.25 -21.82 24.96
CA LEU A 490 0.25 -20.74 25.82
C LEU A 490 -0.81 -19.66 26.04
N LYS A 491 -1.64 -19.36 25.05
CA LYS A 491 -2.76 -18.41 25.15
C LYS A 491 -3.86 -18.89 26.08
N ASP A 492 -4.10 -20.17 26.13
CA ASP A 492 -5.07 -20.85 27.00
C ASP A 492 -6.53 -20.37 26.92
N ALA A 493 -6.97 -19.92 25.72
CA ALA A 493 -8.33 -19.44 25.52
C ALA A 493 -9.38 -20.54 25.69
N PRO A 494 -10.60 -20.22 26.20
CA PRO A 494 -11.66 -21.22 26.48
C PRO A 494 -12.30 -21.81 25.21
N ILE A 495 -12.25 -21.09 24.07
CA ILE A 495 -12.80 -21.52 22.78
C ILE A 495 -11.64 -21.75 21.83
N VAL A 496 -11.61 -22.91 21.19
CA VAL A 496 -10.58 -23.27 20.19
C VAL A 496 -11.20 -23.55 18.85
N ILE A 497 -10.65 -22.96 17.81
CA ILE A 497 -11.02 -23.19 16.41
C ILE A 497 -9.85 -23.92 15.73
N LEU A 498 -10.11 -25.11 15.16
CA LEU A 498 -9.13 -25.84 14.37
C LEU A 498 -9.57 -25.91 12.92
N ASP A 499 -8.82 -25.29 12.01
CA ASP A 499 -9.05 -25.37 10.58
C ASP A 499 -8.00 -26.31 9.96
N GLU A 500 -8.41 -27.56 9.67
CA GLU A 500 -7.66 -28.60 8.95
C GLU A 500 -6.17 -28.76 9.39
N ALA A 501 -5.93 -28.83 10.67
CA ALA A 501 -4.58 -28.80 11.27
C ALA A 501 -3.59 -29.90 10.82
N THR A 502 -3.95 -30.82 9.90
CA THR A 502 -3.15 -32.03 9.61
C THR A 502 -3.09 -32.43 8.13
N ALA A 503 -3.51 -31.57 7.18
CA ALA A 503 -3.75 -31.97 5.78
C ALA A 503 -2.48 -32.25 4.93
N SER A 504 -1.30 -31.83 5.36
CA SER A 504 -0.04 -31.90 4.55
C SER A 504 1.16 -32.40 5.34
N VAL A 505 0.99 -33.32 6.29
CA VAL A 505 2.05 -33.74 7.21
C VAL A 505 2.38 -35.22 6.99
N ASP A 506 3.65 -35.56 7.07
CA ASP A 506 4.15 -36.93 7.05
C ASP A 506 3.66 -37.74 8.27
N THR A 507 3.61 -39.06 8.14
CA THR A 507 3.01 -39.98 9.10
C THR A 507 3.62 -39.88 10.52
N ASP A 508 4.92 -39.62 10.63
CA ASP A 508 5.62 -39.55 11.91
C ASP A 508 5.26 -38.26 12.67
N ASN A 509 5.18 -37.13 11.97
CA ASN A 509 4.75 -35.85 12.55
C ASN A 509 3.25 -35.82 12.86
N GLU A 510 2.44 -36.64 12.20
CA GLU A 510 1.00 -36.72 12.45
C GLU A 510 0.66 -37.14 13.87
N SER A 511 1.36 -38.17 14.42
CA SER A 511 1.16 -38.62 15.78
C SER A 511 1.43 -37.51 16.80
N TYR A 512 2.55 -36.80 16.66
CA TYR A 512 2.91 -35.69 17.54
C TYR A 512 1.91 -34.52 17.46
N ILE A 513 1.41 -34.18 16.26
CA ILE A 513 0.40 -33.14 16.11
C ILE A 513 -0.91 -33.56 16.77
N GLN A 514 -1.32 -34.83 16.63
CA GLN A 514 -2.54 -35.33 17.30
C GLN A 514 -2.43 -35.27 18.82
N GLU A 515 -1.26 -35.65 19.39
CA GLU A 515 -0.99 -35.51 20.80
C GLU A 515 -1.05 -34.05 21.27
N ALA A 516 -0.46 -33.14 20.50
CA ALA A 516 -0.48 -31.72 20.79
C ALA A 516 -1.90 -31.13 20.72
N ILE A 517 -2.72 -31.55 19.75
CA ILE A 517 -4.14 -31.17 19.66
C ILE A 517 -4.91 -31.70 20.88
N ASN A 518 -4.70 -32.97 21.26
CA ASN A 518 -5.36 -33.56 22.43
C ASN A 518 -5.05 -32.76 23.71
N GLU A 519 -3.82 -32.27 23.87
CA GLU A 519 -3.47 -31.37 24.99
C GLU A 519 -4.17 -30.03 24.91
N LEU A 520 -4.20 -29.44 23.70
CA LEU A 520 -4.81 -28.12 23.45
C LEU A 520 -6.31 -28.10 23.79
N VAL A 521 -7.04 -29.17 23.45
CA VAL A 521 -8.52 -29.19 23.59
C VAL A 521 -9.04 -29.60 24.93
N LYS A 522 -8.20 -30.03 25.90
CA LYS A 522 -8.61 -30.44 27.23
C LYS A 522 -9.39 -29.34 27.95
N GLY A 523 -10.67 -29.61 28.27
CA GLY A 523 -11.54 -28.68 29.01
C GLY A 523 -11.87 -27.40 28.21
N LYS A 524 -11.80 -27.46 26.87
CA LYS A 524 -12.13 -26.35 25.96
C LYS A 524 -13.38 -26.64 25.14
N THR A 525 -14.02 -25.59 24.66
CA THR A 525 -15.08 -25.68 23.66
C THR A 525 -14.43 -25.62 22.27
N LEU A 526 -14.68 -26.63 21.43
CA LEU A 526 -13.95 -26.82 20.18
C LEU A 526 -14.85 -26.75 18.96
N LEU A 527 -14.50 -25.91 18.02
CA LEU A 527 -14.98 -25.96 16.64
C LEU A 527 -13.88 -26.53 15.75
N VAL A 528 -14.13 -27.63 15.08
CA VAL A 528 -13.15 -28.26 14.18
C VAL A 528 -13.69 -28.37 12.76
N ILE A 529 -12.94 -27.89 11.78
CA ILE A 529 -13.17 -28.22 10.38
C ILE A 529 -12.46 -29.54 10.12
N ALA A 530 -13.26 -30.61 10.05
CA ALA A 530 -12.72 -31.94 10.12
C ALA A 530 -12.62 -32.59 8.73
N HIS A 531 -11.41 -33.02 8.41
CA HIS A 531 -11.12 -33.81 7.22
C HIS A 531 -10.76 -35.27 7.54
N ARG A 532 -10.63 -35.63 8.82
CA ARG A 532 -10.28 -36.98 9.29
C ARG A 532 -11.45 -37.66 9.99
N LEU A 533 -11.70 -38.92 9.62
CA LEU A 533 -12.82 -39.69 10.16
C LEU A 533 -12.72 -39.88 11.67
N ASN A 534 -11.51 -40.07 12.22
CA ASN A 534 -11.32 -40.28 13.66
C ASN A 534 -11.73 -39.03 14.47
N THR A 535 -11.39 -37.85 14.01
CA THR A 535 -11.79 -36.58 14.66
C THR A 535 -13.30 -36.38 14.57
N ILE A 536 -13.91 -36.68 13.43
CA ILE A 536 -15.35 -36.52 13.20
C ILE A 536 -16.15 -37.46 14.13
N ARG A 537 -15.68 -38.71 14.31
CA ARG A 537 -16.37 -39.71 15.14
C ARG A 537 -16.44 -39.37 16.61
N GLN A 538 -15.47 -38.60 17.11
CA GLN A 538 -15.37 -38.20 18.50
C GLN A 538 -16.14 -36.91 18.82
N ALA A 539 -16.72 -36.25 17.80
CA ALA A 539 -17.44 -35.00 17.99
C ALA A 539 -18.79 -35.24 18.68
N ASP A 540 -19.09 -34.40 19.67
CA ASP A 540 -20.38 -34.38 20.35
C ASP A 540 -21.50 -33.95 19.41
N GLN A 541 -21.16 -33.12 18.44
CA GLN A 541 -22.05 -32.60 17.41
C GLN A 541 -21.34 -32.53 16.06
N ILE A 542 -22.00 -32.95 14.98
CA ILE A 542 -21.53 -32.84 13.61
C ILE A 542 -22.53 -32.00 12.85
N LEU A 543 -22.02 -30.98 12.14
CA LEU A 543 -22.77 -30.13 11.22
C LEU A 543 -22.29 -30.40 9.80
N VAL A 544 -23.19 -30.89 8.95
CA VAL A 544 -22.91 -31.10 7.52
C VAL A 544 -23.26 -29.84 6.77
N ILE A 545 -22.23 -29.16 6.24
CA ILE A 545 -22.39 -27.89 5.52
C ILE A 545 -22.35 -28.15 4.02
N SER A 546 -23.43 -27.85 3.33
CA SER A 546 -23.52 -27.93 1.88
C SER A 546 -24.24 -26.68 1.35
N ASP A 547 -23.71 -26.10 0.29
CA ASP A 547 -24.28 -24.93 -0.39
C ASP A 547 -24.63 -23.77 0.58
N GLY A 548 -23.73 -23.53 1.55
CA GLY A 548 -23.90 -22.47 2.53
C GLY A 548 -25.01 -22.69 3.57
N ARG A 549 -25.49 -23.92 3.73
CA ARG A 549 -26.55 -24.29 4.69
C ARG A 549 -26.14 -25.48 5.55
N ILE A 550 -26.75 -25.62 6.72
CA ILE A 550 -26.67 -26.85 7.50
C ILE A 550 -27.65 -27.83 6.89
N SER A 551 -27.13 -28.84 6.19
CA SER A 551 -27.96 -29.86 5.55
C SER A 551 -28.33 -30.98 6.53
N GLU A 552 -27.43 -31.37 7.43
CA GLU A 552 -27.64 -32.39 8.44
C GLU A 552 -26.94 -32.00 9.74
N GLN A 553 -27.52 -32.41 10.86
CA GLN A 553 -26.97 -32.18 12.19
C GLN A 553 -27.26 -33.39 13.08
N GLY A 554 -26.29 -33.79 13.89
CA GLY A 554 -26.41 -34.90 14.86
C GLY A 554 -25.06 -35.47 15.28
N THR A 555 -25.05 -36.59 15.99
CA THR A 555 -23.88 -37.37 16.31
C THR A 555 -23.48 -38.29 15.15
N HIS A 556 -22.29 -38.91 15.23
CA HIS A 556 -21.83 -39.86 14.20
C HIS A 556 -22.85 -41.00 13.95
N ASP A 557 -23.35 -41.60 15.00
CA ASP A 557 -24.24 -42.77 14.87
C ASP A 557 -25.61 -42.37 14.34
N GLU A 558 -26.17 -41.23 14.76
CA GLU A 558 -27.43 -40.69 14.23
C GLU A 558 -27.35 -40.35 12.74
N LEU A 559 -26.26 -39.73 12.30
CA LEU A 559 -26.08 -39.33 10.91
C LEU A 559 -25.76 -40.54 10.03
N MET A 560 -25.06 -41.53 10.53
CA MET A 560 -24.85 -42.82 9.80
C MET A 560 -26.14 -43.58 9.61
N ALA A 561 -27.09 -43.48 10.52
CA ALA A 561 -28.41 -44.16 10.42
C ALA A 561 -29.35 -43.43 9.45
N LYS A 562 -29.18 -42.13 9.17
CA LYS A 562 -30.03 -41.34 8.29
C LYS A 562 -29.80 -41.60 6.78
N ALA A 563 -28.73 -42.31 6.38
CA ALA A 563 -28.36 -42.58 5.02
C ALA A 563 -28.35 -41.34 4.09
N GLY A 564 -27.79 -40.24 4.60
CA GLY A 564 -27.73 -38.92 3.94
C GLY A 564 -26.34 -38.56 3.45
N ILE A 565 -26.11 -37.26 3.22
CA ILE A 565 -24.85 -36.66 2.75
C ILE A 565 -23.67 -37.07 3.63
N TYR A 566 -23.88 -37.14 4.95
CA TYR A 566 -22.84 -37.55 5.88
C TYR A 566 -22.36 -38.98 5.67
N GLN A 567 -23.29 -39.91 5.49
CA GLN A 567 -22.94 -41.33 5.25
C GLN A 567 -22.14 -41.46 3.94
N ASP A 568 -22.58 -40.80 2.88
CA ASP A 568 -21.85 -40.78 1.60
C ASP A 568 -20.44 -40.22 1.76
N PHE A 569 -20.30 -39.13 2.48
CA PHE A 569 -19.00 -38.51 2.78
C PHE A 569 -18.08 -39.50 3.54
N VAL A 570 -18.58 -40.16 4.57
CA VAL A 570 -17.84 -41.18 5.32
C VAL A 570 -17.44 -42.37 4.45
N ASN A 571 -18.35 -42.86 3.59
CA ASN A 571 -18.11 -44.00 2.72
C ASN A 571 -17.06 -43.71 1.65
N ILE A 572 -17.11 -42.51 1.03
CA ILE A 572 -16.10 -42.06 0.08
C ILE A 572 -14.72 -42.02 0.74
N ARG A 573 -14.62 -41.48 1.96
CA ARG A 573 -13.35 -41.38 2.69
C ARG A 573 -12.81 -42.73 3.15
N LYS A 574 -13.66 -43.66 3.55
CA LYS A 574 -13.24 -45.04 3.85
C LYS A 574 -12.66 -45.71 2.62
N LYS A 575 -13.27 -45.51 1.45
CA LYS A 575 -12.74 -46.05 0.18
C LYS A 575 -11.39 -45.42 -0.17
N ALA A 576 -11.24 -44.10 0.03
CA ALA A 576 -9.99 -43.39 -0.24
C ALA A 576 -8.84 -43.82 0.70
N SER A 577 -9.11 -44.10 1.98
CA SER A 577 -8.09 -44.55 2.94
C SER A 577 -7.63 -46.02 2.69
N GLY A 578 -8.41 -46.81 1.95
CA GLY A 578 -8.05 -48.16 1.56
C GLY A 578 -7.36 -48.26 0.18
N TRP A 579 -7.08 -47.13 -0.45
CA TRP A 579 -6.44 -47.12 -1.77
C TRP A 579 -4.91 -47.23 -1.61
N SER A 580 -4.34 -48.37 -1.98
CA SER A 580 -2.90 -48.55 -2.15
C SER A 580 -2.57 -48.54 -3.65
N LEU A 581 -1.49 -47.87 -4.03
CA LEU A 581 -0.87 -48.01 -5.32
C LEU A 581 -0.41 -49.50 -5.44
N ALA A 582 -1.01 -50.25 -6.34
CA ALA A 582 -0.59 -51.62 -6.68
C ALA A 582 0.74 -51.61 -7.43
#